data_bad5fc89c39c28bfdf88e9d6b0b4c6ac
#
_entry.id   bad5fc89c39c28bfdf88e9d6b0b4c6ac
#
_cell.length_a   1.000
_cell.length_b   1.000
_cell.length_c   1.000
_cell.angle_alpha   90.00
_cell.angle_beta   90.00
_cell.angle_gamma   90.00
#
_symmetry.space_group_name_H-M   'P 1'
#
loop_
_entity.id
_entity.type
_entity.pdbx_description
1 polymer ?
#
loop_
_entity_poly.entity_id
_entity_poly.type
_entity_poly.pdbx_seq_one_letter_code
_entity_poly.pdbx_strand_id
1 'polypeptide(L)'
;LCISDYGGISNAHEVQRIGETIGETGFLAMEAGMDMEMPKAIGYGEKLKEMFRSGQADTELLNRTVLRVLEAKFRMGLFEQPFAMDGESCKKIFEEKEGAELSLRSARESMVLLKNNGVLPLSGKIKKLALIGPHADCARKFFGGYTHLCMMESVYAAASSIAGVEGSPESGQIGGAMLPDGEPVNYVPGTKIQSDEAELFNDILRLQKPGCRSLLEELKERMTDTEILYVYGYPVAGKDQSRFEEALQAVREADVVILTLGGKHGTCSMATMGEGVNAADINLQECQDAFIKAASVYGKPLIGIHFDGR
;
A
#
# COMPACT_ATOMS: atom_id res chain seq x y z
N LEU A 1 1.09 3.89 -27.26
CA LEU A 1 1.49 5.04 -26.47
C LEU A 1 2.28 4.57 -25.24
N CYS A 2 3.51 5.06 -25.09
CA CYS A 2 4.39 4.78 -23.96
C CYS A 2 4.63 6.09 -23.20
N ILE A 3 4.43 6.06 -21.87
CA ILE A 3 4.60 7.24 -21.00
C ILE A 3 5.65 6.88 -19.94
N SER A 4 6.58 7.79 -19.65
CA SER A 4 7.55 7.56 -18.58
C SER A 4 6.88 7.51 -17.22
N ASP A 5 7.52 6.89 -16.24
CA ASP A 5 7.26 7.18 -14.85
C ASP A 5 7.76 8.58 -14.47
N TYR A 6 7.41 9.06 -13.27
CA TYR A 6 7.82 10.37 -12.77
C TYR A 6 9.34 10.50 -12.72
N GLY A 7 9.87 11.47 -13.51
CA GLY A 7 11.29 11.69 -13.60
C GLY A 7 12.08 10.57 -14.26
N GLY A 8 11.43 9.66 -15.01
CA GLY A 8 12.08 8.48 -15.59
C GLY A 8 13.27 8.82 -16.48
N ILE A 9 13.17 9.84 -17.35
CA ILE A 9 14.28 10.27 -18.21
C ILE A 9 15.40 10.95 -17.39
N SER A 10 15.02 11.78 -16.40
CA SER A 10 16.01 12.39 -15.49
C SER A 10 16.78 11.34 -14.70
N ASN A 11 16.09 10.32 -14.20
CA ASN A 11 16.71 9.19 -13.50
C ASN A 11 17.67 8.40 -14.43
N ALA A 12 17.24 8.15 -15.67
CA ALA A 12 18.09 7.50 -16.68
C ALA A 12 19.37 8.30 -16.94
N HIS A 13 19.29 9.64 -16.95
CA HIS A 13 20.44 10.51 -17.13
C HIS A 13 21.31 10.61 -15.88
N GLU A 14 20.73 10.98 -14.74
CA GLU A 14 21.46 11.37 -13.52
C GLU A 14 22.00 10.16 -12.76
N VAL A 15 21.23 9.09 -12.66
CA VAL A 15 21.57 7.89 -11.89
C VAL A 15 22.19 6.82 -12.79
N GLN A 16 21.53 6.47 -13.88
CA GLN A 16 21.97 5.39 -14.76
C GLN A 16 23.02 5.82 -15.80
N ARG A 17 23.25 7.14 -15.93
CA ARG A 17 24.27 7.72 -16.81
C ARG A 17 24.08 7.35 -18.29
N ILE A 18 22.85 7.26 -18.75
CA ILE A 18 22.49 7.08 -20.14
C ILE A 18 22.55 8.44 -20.85
N GLY A 19 23.33 8.54 -21.92
CA GLY A 19 23.57 9.79 -22.64
C GLY A 19 24.50 10.78 -21.92
N GLU A 20 25.22 11.60 -22.68
CA GLU A 20 26.13 12.62 -22.13
C GLU A 20 25.36 13.85 -21.65
N THR A 21 24.22 14.14 -22.26
CA THR A 21 23.34 15.25 -21.91
C THR A 21 21.92 14.78 -21.70
N ILE A 22 21.16 15.55 -20.92
CA ILE A 22 19.73 15.25 -20.71
C ILE A 22 18.93 15.24 -22.02
N GLY A 23 19.29 16.08 -22.98
CA GLY A 23 18.66 16.09 -24.33
C GLY A 23 18.96 14.82 -25.11
N GLU A 24 20.18 14.32 -25.05
CA GLU A 24 20.58 13.06 -25.67
C GLU A 24 19.86 11.88 -25.00
N THR A 25 19.75 11.87 -23.66
CA THR A 25 18.97 10.87 -22.95
C THR A 25 17.50 10.90 -23.36
N GLY A 26 16.92 12.11 -23.53
CA GLY A 26 15.57 12.29 -24.07
C GLY A 26 15.43 11.77 -25.50
N PHE A 27 16.42 12.02 -26.35
CA PHE A 27 16.46 11.50 -27.73
C PHE A 27 16.46 9.96 -27.75
N LEU A 28 17.36 9.34 -26.98
CA LEU A 28 17.43 7.88 -26.87
C LEU A 28 16.13 7.27 -26.32
N ALA A 29 15.50 7.92 -25.35
CA ALA A 29 14.20 7.48 -24.83
C ALA A 29 13.11 7.55 -25.90
N MET A 30 13.06 8.63 -26.70
CA MET A 30 12.12 8.78 -27.81
C MET A 30 12.38 7.76 -28.92
N GLU A 31 13.64 7.50 -29.24
CA GLU A 31 14.06 6.49 -30.22
C GLU A 31 13.63 5.09 -29.78
N ALA A 32 13.79 4.78 -28.48
CA ALA A 32 13.33 3.54 -27.87
C ALA A 32 11.78 3.39 -27.82
N GLY A 33 11.04 4.45 -28.15
CA GLY A 33 9.59 4.44 -28.29
C GLY A 33 8.81 5.06 -27.15
N MET A 34 9.45 5.82 -26.27
CA MET A 34 8.77 6.61 -25.26
C MET A 34 8.13 7.86 -25.89
N ASP A 35 6.82 8.01 -25.73
CA ASP A 35 6.07 9.07 -26.40
C ASP A 35 5.85 10.30 -25.52
N MET A 36 5.80 10.13 -24.20
CA MET A 36 5.57 11.22 -23.25
C MET A 36 6.47 11.09 -22.03
N GLU A 37 6.93 12.23 -21.53
CA GLU A 37 7.68 12.35 -20.27
C GLU A 37 6.79 12.93 -19.17
N MET A 38 6.90 12.36 -17.95
CA MET A 38 6.17 12.76 -16.77
C MET A 38 7.12 13.16 -15.62
N PRO A 39 6.75 14.09 -14.73
CA PRO A 39 5.59 14.99 -14.78
C PRO A 39 5.90 16.28 -15.52
N LYS A 40 7.17 16.53 -15.86
CA LYS A 40 7.67 17.72 -16.56
C LYS A 40 8.56 17.30 -17.73
N ALA A 41 8.51 18.08 -18.79
CA ALA A 41 9.38 17.89 -19.96
C ALA A 41 10.81 18.37 -19.64
N ILE A 42 11.66 17.51 -19.10
CA ILE A 42 13.07 17.76 -18.78
C ILE A 42 13.94 17.18 -19.91
N GLY A 43 13.88 15.86 -20.11
CA GLY A 43 14.53 15.21 -21.25
C GLY A 43 13.93 15.62 -22.59
N TYR A 44 12.61 15.82 -22.64
CA TYR A 44 11.88 16.37 -23.79
C TYR A 44 11.83 17.91 -23.76
N GLY A 45 12.78 18.52 -23.07
CA GLY A 45 12.93 19.96 -22.93
C GLY A 45 13.65 20.64 -24.09
N GLU A 46 14.21 21.85 -23.84
CA GLU A 46 14.82 22.69 -24.88
C GLU A 46 16.03 22.04 -25.56
N LYS A 47 16.83 21.25 -24.86
CA LYS A 47 17.99 20.57 -25.46
C LYS A 47 17.58 19.58 -26.55
N LEU A 48 16.54 18.79 -26.35
CA LEU A 48 16.00 17.90 -27.37
C LEU A 48 15.38 18.68 -28.52
N LYS A 49 14.68 19.80 -28.25
CA LYS A 49 14.13 20.69 -29.29
C LYS A 49 15.24 21.29 -30.16
N GLU A 50 16.36 21.68 -29.55
CA GLU A 50 17.55 22.16 -30.31
C GLU A 50 18.10 21.09 -31.27
N MET A 51 18.13 19.81 -30.85
CA MET A 51 18.57 18.70 -31.70
C MET A 51 17.67 18.55 -32.93
N PHE A 52 16.37 18.68 -32.79
CA PHE A 52 15.44 18.68 -33.94
C PHE A 52 15.58 19.91 -34.81
N ARG A 53 15.71 21.11 -34.22
CA ARG A 53 15.88 22.37 -34.99
C ARG A 53 17.19 22.42 -35.76
N SER A 54 18.25 21.84 -35.24
CA SER A 54 19.57 21.79 -35.88
C SER A 54 19.73 20.66 -36.90
N GLY A 55 18.76 19.74 -36.99
CA GLY A 55 18.83 18.56 -37.84
C GLY A 55 19.72 17.45 -37.28
N GLN A 56 20.11 17.51 -36.01
CA GLN A 56 20.82 16.42 -35.33
C GLN A 56 19.90 15.24 -35.03
N ALA A 57 18.60 15.48 -34.87
CA ALA A 57 17.57 14.46 -34.69
C ALA A 57 16.61 14.49 -35.89
N ASP A 58 16.21 13.29 -36.36
CA ASP A 58 15.28 13.14 -37.46
C ASP A 58 13.85 13.50 -37.03
N THR A 59 13.23 14.46 -37.74
CA THR A 59 11.85 14.90 -37.48
C THR A 59 10.80 13.79 -37.64
N GLU A 60 11.08 12.75 -38.41
CA GLU A 60 10.19 11.58 -38.52
C GLU A 60 10.02 10.85 -37.18
N LEU A 61 11.04 10.86 -36.33
CA LEU A 61 10.95 10.34 -34.99
C LEU A 61 9.94 11.14 -34.15
N LEU A 62 10.01 12.47 -34.20
CA LEU A 62 9.08 13.37 -33.55
C LEU A 62 7.64 13.18 -34.06
N ASN A 63 7.49 13.13 -35.41
CA ASN A 63 6.18 12.93 -36.05
C ASN A 63 5.53 11.63 -35.60
N ARG A 64 6.30 10.54 -35.57
CA ARG A 64 5.82 9.24 -35.08
C ARG A 64 5.32 9.29 -33.63
N THR A 65 6.08 9.95 -32.77
CA THR A 65 5.76 10.12 -31.35
C THR A 65 4.49 10.96 -31.15
N VAL A 66 4.41 12.11 -31.83
CA VAL A 66 3.23 12.99 -31.79
C VAL A 66 2.00 12.29 -32.34
N LEU A 67 2.14 11.53 -33.43
CA LEU A 67 1.03 10.78 -34.04
C LEU A 67 0.42 9.78 -33.05
N ARG A 68 1.23 9.03 -32.30
CA ARG A 68 0.73 8.10 -31.28
C ARG A 68 -0.06 8.79 -30.17
N VAL A 69 0.40 9.97 -29.74
CA VAL A 69 -0.32 10.76 -28.73
C VAL A 69 -1.64 11.26 -29.30
N LEU A 70 -1.64 11.80 -30.51
CA LEU A 70 -2.87 12.29 -31.16
C LEU A 70 -3.86 11.14 -31.42
N GLU A 71 -3.37 10.01 -31.92
CA GLU A 71 -4.21 8.83 -32.15
C GLU A 71 -4.90 8.37 -30.84
N ALA A 72 -4.17 8.34 -29.72
CA ALA A 72 -4.76 8.01 -28.44
C ALA A 72 -5.87 9.00 -28.05
N LYS A 73 -5.62 10.31 -28.23
CA LYS A 73 -6.63 11.35 -27.94
C LYS A 73 -7.88 11.22 -28.84
N PHE A 74 -7.69 10.93 -30.12
CA PHE A 74 -8.81 10.68 -31.03
C PHE A 74 -9.61 9.45 -30.63
N ARG A 75 -8.95 8.33 -30.33
CA ARG A 75 -9.60 7.10 -29.89
C ARG A 75 -10.38 7.27 -28.59
N MET A 76 -9.93 8.15 -27.71
CA MET A 76 -10.61 8.48 -26.46
C MET A 76 -11.74 9.52 -26.64
N GLY A 77 -11.94 10.07 -27.83
CA GLY A 77 -12.97 11.08 -28.10
C GLY A 77 -12.68 12.44 -27.44
N LEU A 78 -11.42 12.74 -27.10
CA LEU A 78 -11.07 13.96 -26.35
C LEU A 78 -11.21 15.26 -27.16
N PHE A 79 -11.37 15.15 -28.48
CA PHE A 79 -11.62 16.32 -29.34
C PHE A 79 -13.10 16.69 -29.38
N GLU A 80 -13.97 15.71 -29.22
CA GLU A 80 -15.44 15.87 -29.14
C GLU A 80 -15.89 16.16 -27.73
N GLN A 81 -15.26 15.49 -26.74
CA GLN A 81 -15.60 15.63 -25.31
C GLN A 81 -14.32 15.75 -24.47
N PRO A 82 -13.73 16.95 -24.37
CA PRO A 82 -12.44 17.17 -23.69
C PRO A 82 -12.57 17.23 -22.15
N PHE A 83 -13.78 17.27 -21.63
CA PHE A 83 -14.03 17.43 -20.20
C PHE A 83 -14.20 16.09 -19.49
N ALA A 84 -13.72 16.04 -18.27
CA ALA A 84 -13.98 14.90 -17.38
C ALA A 84 -15.48 14.75 -17.11
N MET A 85 -15.86 13.53 -16.78
CA MET A 85 -17.21 13.21 -16.31
C MET A 85 -17.54 13.99 -15.04
N ASP A 86 -18.80 14.40 -14.86
CA ASP A 86 -19.26 15.03 -13.64
C ASP A 86 -19.21 14.05 -12.43
N GLY A 87 -19.13 14.62 -11.22
CA GLY A 87 -18.95 13.82 -10.01
C GLY A 87 -20.09 12.83 -9.73
N GLU A 88 -21.32 13.17 -10.08
CA GLU A 88 -22.47 12.27 -9.88
C GLU A 88 -22.42 11.06 -10.85
N SER A 89 -22.01 11.30 -12.09
CA SER A 89 -21.79 10.23 -13.06
C SER A 89 -20.62 9.31 -12.65
N CYS A 90 -19.51 9.88 -12.16
CA CYS A 90 -18.41 9.13 -11.60
C CYS A 90 -18.86 8.26 -10.42
N LYS A 91 -19.62 8.83 -9.49
CA LYS A 91 -20.15 8.12 -8.31
C LYS A 91 -20.95 6.88 -8.70
N LYS A 92 -21.83 7.00 -9.69
CA LYS A 92 -22.64 5.88 -10.19
C LYS A 92 -21.78 4.70 -10.68
N ILE A 93 -20.67 4.99 -11.37
CA ILE A 93 -19.74 3.95 -11.85
C ILE A 93 -19.12 3.20 -10.66
N PHE A 94 -18.69 3.91 -9.61
CA PHE A 94 -18.13 3.29 -8.42
C PHE A 94 -19.15 2.53 -7.57
N GLU A 95 -20.44 2.82 -7.73
CA GLU A 95 -21.54 2.13 -7.04
C GLU A 95 -22.09 0.94 -7.82
N GLU A 96 -21.58 0.64 -9.02
CA GLU A 96 -22.02 -0.49 -9.83
C GLU A 96 -21.76 -1.83 -9.12
N LYS A 97 -22.84 -2.64 -9.07
CA LYS A 97 -22.80 -3.95 -8.40
C LYS A 97 -21.76 -4.89 -9.00
N GLU A 98 -21.59 -4.85 -10.32
CA GLU A 98 -20.63 -5.69 -11.05
C GLU A 98 -19.20 -5.41 -10.60
N GLY A 99 -18.82 -4.14 -10.39
CA GLY A 99 -17.52 -3.75 -9.86
C GLY A 99 -17.27 -4.29 -8.45
N ALA A 100 -18.28 -4.22 -7.58
CA ALA A 100 -18.21 -4.77 -6.23
C ALA A 100 -18.07 -6.30 -6.23
N GLU A 101 -18.84 -7.00 -7.08
CA GLU A 101 -18.75 -8.45 -7.21
C GLU A 101 -17.38 -8.91 -7.76
N LEU A 102 -16.85 -8.19 -8.75
CA LEU A 102 -15.52 -8.45 -9.31
C LEU A 102 -14.43 -8.24 -8.26
N SER A 103 -14.51 -7.17 -7.49
CA SER A 103 -13.57 -6.87 -6.39
C SER A 103 -13.58 -7.98 -5.33
N LEU A 104 -14.77 -8.42 -4.91
CA LEU A 104 -14.90 -9.51 -3.94
C LEU A 104 -14.33 -10.84 -4.48
N ARG A 105 -14.60 -11.15 -5.75
CA ARG A 105 -14.06 -12.35 -6.40
C ARG A 105 -12.54 -12.29 -6.48
N SER A 106 -11.98 -11.15 -6.90
CA SER A 106 -10.53 -10.94 -6.95
C SER A 106 -9.88 -11.12 -5.58
N ALA A 107 -10.46 -10.55 -4.53
CA ALA A 107 -9.97 -10.71 -3.16
C ALA A 107 -9.99 -12.19 -2.71
N ARG A 108 -11.04 -12.94 -3.05
CA ARG A 108 -11.13 -14.37 -2.72
C ARG A 108 -10.09 -15.21 -3.47
N GLU A 109 -9.89 -14.94 -4.76
CA GLU A 109 -8.94 -15.66 -5.60
C GLU A 109 -7.48 -15.30 -5.30
N SER A 110 -7.22 -14.14 -4.67
CA SER A 110 -5.88 -13.72 -4.28
C SER A 110 -5.38 -14.36 -2.97
N MET A 111 -6.27 -14.98 -2.19
CA MET A 111 -5.87 -15.66 -0.96
C MET A 111 -5.14 -16.97 -1.24
N VAL A 112 -3.95 -17.15 -0.66
CA VAL A 112 -3.12 -18.34 -0.85
C VAL A 112 -3.09 -19.18 0.42
N LEU A 113 -3.52 -20.44 0.33
CA LEU A 113 -3.39 -21.41 1.40
C LEU A 113 -2.00 -22.04 1.35
N LEU A 114 -1.05 -21.51 2.13
CA LEU A 114 0.34 -21.98 2.15
C LEU A 114 0.49 -23.36 2.77
N LYS A 115 -0.25 -23.64 3.84
CA LYS A 115 -0.22 -24.91 4.56
C LYS A 115 -1.54 -25.15 5.30
N ASN A 116 -2.02 -26.38 5.25
CA ASN A 116 -3.14 -26.83 6.07
C ASN A 116 -2.91 -28.28 6.50
N ASN A 117 -2.95 -28.51 7.81
CA ASN A 117 -2.83 -29.84 8.42
C ASN A 117 -4.19 -30.38 8.90
N GLY A 118 -5.29 -29.87 8.34
CA GLY A 118 -6.65 -30.29 8.67
C GLY A 118 -7.36 -29.39 9.67
N VAL A 119 -6.78 -28.26 10.09
CA VAL A 119 -7.45 -27.26 10.95
C VAL A 119 -8.51 -26.48 10.15
N LEU A 120 -8.26 -26.23 8.89
CA LEU A 120 -9.22 -25.58 8.00
C LEU A 120 -9.92 -26.61 7.08
N PRO A 121 -11.23 -26.42 6.79
CA PRO A 121 -12.12 -25.37 7.27
C PRO A 121 -12.42 -25.51 8.78
N LEU A 122 -12.68 -24.39 9.44
CA LEU A 122 -13.07 -24.40 10.85
C LEU A 122 -14.36 -25.23 11.05
N SER A 123 -14.36 -26.09 12.06
CA SER A 123 -15.57 -26.85 12.40
C SER A 123 -16.59 -25.96 13.11
N GLY A 124 -17.91 -26.21 12.90
CA GLY A 124 -18.98 -25.50 13.60
C GLY A 124 -19.08 -25.80 15.10
N LYS A 125 -18.12 -26.54 15.68
CA LYS A 125 -18.11 -26.94 17.11
C LYS A 125 -17.21 -26.07 17.99
N ILE A 126 -16.57 -25.04 17.42
CA ILE A 126 -15.69 -24.14 18.18
C ILE A 126 -16.53 -23.28 19.09
N LYS A 127 -16.26 -23.32 20.40
CA LYS A 127 -16.95 -22.48 21.39
C LYS A 127 -16.19 -21.19 21.68
N LYS A 128 -14.87 -21.25 21.72
CA LYS A 128 -14.01 -20.09 21.95
C LYS A 128 -12.92 -19.99 20.91
N LEU A 129 -12.80 -18.83 20.29
CA LEU A 129 -11.77 -18.51 19.32
C LEU A 129 -10.94 -17.32 19.83
N ALA A 130 -9.64 -17.50 20.00
CA ALA A 130 -8.76 -16.37 20.24
C ALA A 130 -8.36 -15.73 18.91
N LEU A 131 -8.59 -14.44 18.77
CA LEU A 131 -8.17 -13.64 17.63
C LEU A 131 -7.12 -12.63 18.10
N ILE A 132 -5.88 -12.79 17.67
CA ILE A 132 -4.75 -12.04 18.21
C ILE A 132 -3.95 -11.37 17.08
N GLY A 133 -3.57 -10.13 17.30
CA GLY A 133 -2.66 -9.39 16.44
C GLY A 133 -3.23 -8.09 15.88
N PRO A 134 -2.34 -7.26 15.31
CA PRO A 134 -2.64 -5.87 14.98
C PRO A 134 -3.58 -5.68 13.78
N HIS A 135 -3.76 -6.69 12.93
CA HIS A 135 -4.65 -6.61 11.77
C HIS A 135 -6.07 -7.10 12.09
N ALA A 136 -6.29 -7.65 13.28
CA ALA A 136 -7.55 -8.29 13.64
C ALA A 136 -8.72 -7.30 13.70
N ASP A 137 -8.51 -6.14 14.33
CA ASP A 137 -9.52 -5.09 14.50
C ASP A 137 -9.06 -3.76 13.88
N CYS A 138 -8.51 -3.83 12.70
CA CYS A 138 -8.02 -2.67 11.98
C CYS A 138 -8.23 -2.81 10.47
N ALA A 139 -9.44 -2.51 9.98
CA ALA A 139 -9.79 -2.64 8.57
C ALA A 139 -8.93 -1.78 7.64
N ARG A 140 -8.40 -0.65 8.10
CA ARG A 140 -7.52 0.21 7.28
C ARG A 140 -6.24 -0.47 6.82
N LYS A 141 -5.78 -1.52 7.50
CA LYS A 141 -4.60 -2.31 7.09
C LYS A 141 -4.84 -3.20 5.87
N PHE A 142 -6.08 -3.34 5.43
CA PHE A 142 -6.41 -4.03 4.18
C PHE A 142 -6.19 -3.14 2.94
N PHE A 143 -5.92 -1.85 3.14
CA PHE A 143 -5.69 -0.90 2.06
C PHE A 143 -4.20 -0.78 1.77
N GLY A 144 -3.81 -1.08 0.52
CA GLY A 144 -2.43 -1.02 0.07
C GLY A 144 -1.91 0.39 -0.19
N GLY A 145 -0.62 0.49 -0.54
CA GLY A 145 0.16 1.71 -0.57
C GLY A 145 -0.37 2.86 -1.42
N TYR A 146 -1.02 2.59 -2.55
CA TYR A 146 -1.57 3.63 -3.45
C TYR A 146 -3.08 3.84 -3.32
N THR A 147 -3.72 3.23 -2.33
CA THR A 147 -5.12 3.56 -2.03
C THR A 147 -5.22 4.97 -1.45
N HIS A 148 -6.35 5.64 -1.68
CA HIS A 148 -6.56 6.99 -1.16
C HIS A 148 -6.35 7.07 0.36
N LEU A 149 -6.85 6.09 1.11
CA LEU A 149 -6.69 6.03 2.56
C LEU A 149 -5.21 5.96 2.98
N CYS A 150 -4.43 5.07 2.36
CA CYS A 150 -3.01 4.93 2.68
C CYS A 150 -2.21 6.18 2.29
N MET A 151 -2.54 6.81 1.15
CA MET A 151 -1.91 8.08 0.74
C MET A 151 -2.24 9.22 1.71
N MET A 152 -3.48 9.29 2.23
CA MET A 152 -3.86 10.25 3.25
C MET A 152 -3.08 10.01 4.56
N GLU A 153 -2.96 8.78 5.01
CA GLU A 153 -2.12 8.43 6.16
C GLU A 153 -0.67 8.89 5.94
N SER A 154 -0.12 8.69 4.75
CA SER A 154 1.25 9.11 4.40
C SER A 154 1.44 10.62 4.49
N VAL A 155 0.46 11.40 4.02
CA VAL A 155 0.49 12.87 4.10
C VAL A 155 0.51 13.34 5.56
N TYR A 156 -0.32 12.73 6.40
CA TYR A 156 -0.42 13.11 7.83
C TYR A 156 0.71 12.52 8.68
N ALA A 157 1.24 11.36 8.33
CA ALA A 157 2.41 10.82 8.99
C ALA A 157 3.65 11.68 8.77
N ALA A 158 3.58 12.67 7.88
CA ALA A 158 4.64 13.58 7.47
C ALA A 158 6.00 12.91 7.58
N ALA A 159 6.11 11.82 6.89
CA ALA A 159 7.39 11.17 6.82
C ALA A 159 8.39 12.21 6.33
N SER A 160 9.43 12.40 7.09
CA SER A 160 10.59 13.18 6.71
C SER A 160 11.26 12.64 5.44
N SER A 161 10.70 11.59 4.87
CA SER A 161 11.15 11.05 3.59
C SER A 161 10.02 10.31 2.86
N ILE A 162 9.69 10.76 1.68
CA ILE A 162 9.05 9.93 0.66
C ILE A 162 10.09 8.86 0.28
N ALA A 163 9.67 7.59 0.27
CA ALA A 163 10.52 6.47 -0.11
C ALA A 163 11.71 6.14 0.81
N GLY A 164 11.66 6.48 2.10
CA GLY A 164 12.67 6.05 3.08
C GLY A 164 14.06 6.69 2.93
N VAL A 165 14.21 7.69 2.06
CA VAL A 165 15.47 8.41 1.88
C VAL A 165 15.48 9.62 2.80
N GLU A 166 16.17 9.54 3.94
CA GLU A 166 16.40 10.69 4.82
C GLU A 166 17.18 11.77 4.05
N GLY A 167 16.66 13.00 4.09
CA GLY A 167 17.40 14.18 3.63
C GLY A 167 17.34 14.46 2.13
N SER A 168 16.38 13.92 1.38
CA SER A 168 16.15 14.40 0.01
C SER A 168 15.73 15.88 0.04
N PRO A 169 16.44 16.81 -0.64
CA PRO A 169 16.09 18.23 -0.69
C PRO A 169 14.72 18.51 -1.31
N GLU A 170 14.15 17.53 -2.02
CA GLU A 170 12.85 17.59 -2.67
C GLU A 170 11.71 17.08 -1.80
N SER A 171 12.02 16.41 -0.67
CA SER A 171 11.05 16.22 0.38
C SER A 171 10.79 17.62 0.99
N GLY A 172 9.85 18.35 0.39
CA GLY A 172 9.42 19.60 0.96
C GLY A 172 9.21 19.37 2.45
N GLN A 173 9.79 20.21 3.31
CA GLN A 173 9.57 20.21 4.74
C GLN A 173 8.05 20.36 4.99
N ILE A 174 7.34 19.28 4.89
CA ILE A 174 6.05 19.17 5.54
C ILE A 174 6.45 19.02 6.99
N GLY A 175 6.33 20.10 7.74
CA GLY A 175 6.75 20.19 9.13
C GLY A 175 6.25 19.01 9.94
N GLY A 176 6.98 18.67 10.99
CA GLY A 176 6.88 17.44 11.78
C GLY A 176 5.49 16.81 11.80
N ALA A 177 5.46 15.51 11.66
CA ALA A 177 4.25 14.73 11.49
C ALA A 177 3.20 15.06 12.56
N MET A 178 2.17 15.76 12.13
CA MET A 178 1.04 16.11 12.99
C MET A 178 -0.24 15.59 12.38
N LEU A 179 -1.10 15.04 13.22
CA LEU A 179 -2.46 14.67 12.83
C LEU A 179 -3.28 15.93 12.50
N PRO A 180 -4.39 15.81 11.76
CA PRO A 180 -5.25 16.96 11.42
C PRO A 180 -5.79 17.74 12.62
N ASP A 181 -5.89 17.11 13.79
CA ASP A 181 -6.25 17.73 15.07
C ASP A 181 -5.08 18.46 15.75
N GLY A 182 -3.87 18.43 15.16
CA GLY A 182 -2.67 19.07 15.68
C GLY A 182 -1.88 18.21 16.66
N GLU A 183 -2.30 16.97 16.91
CA GLU A 183 -1.57 16.05 17.78
C GLU A 183 -0.37 15.43 17.05
N PRO A 184 0.74 15.14 17.77
CA PRO A 184 1.89 14.49 17.18
C PRO A 184 1.57 13.04 16.77
N VAL A 185 2.16 12.59 15.66
CA VAL A 185 2.04 11.18 15.24
C VAL A 185 2.82 10.29 16.20
N ASN A 186 2.15 9.32 16.77
CA ASN A 186 2.75 8.31 17.62
C ASN A 186 3.40 7.20 16.79
N TYR A 187 4.55 6.73 17.25
CA TYR A 187 5.28 5.63 16.65
C TYR A 187 5.23 4.39 17.53
N VAL A 188 5.30 3.21 16.91
CA VAL A 188 5.55 1.97 17.64
C VAL A 188 6.88 2.10 18.39
N PRO A 189 6.91 1.85 19.72
CA PRO A 189 8.11 2.07 20.53
C PRO A 189 9.38 1.44 19.95
N GLY A 190 10.44 2.23 19.85
CA GLY A 190 11.73 1.82 19.30
C GLY A 190 11.78 1.68 17.78
N THR A 191 10.78 2.16 17.06
CA THR A 191 10.70 2.13 15.61
C THR A 191 10.34 3.51 15.04
N LYS A 192 10.45 3.66 13.70
CA LYS A 192 9.91 4.79 12.95
C LYS A 192 8.55 4.46 12.31
N ILE A 193 7.94 3.34 12.66
CA ILE A 193 6.66 2.91 12.14
C ILE A 193 5.53 3.58 12.92
N GLN A 194 4.60 4.20 12.22
CA GLN A 194 3.45 4.84 12.84
C GLN A 194 2.61 3.82 13.63
N SER A 195 2.25 4.20 14.85
CA SER A 195 1.36 3.40 15.68
C SER A 195 -0.04 3.27 15.06
N ASP A 196 -0.67 2.13 15.28
CA ASP A 196 -2.03 1.83 14.82
C ASP A 196 -3.12 2.47 15.67
N GLU A 197 -2.75 3.04 16.81
CA GLU A 197 -3.67 3.55 17.83
C GLU A 197 -4.27 4.91 17.50
N ALA A 198 -3.94 5.52 16.35
CA ALA A 198 -4.55 6.76 15.90
C ALA A 198 -5.99 6.51 15.42
N GLU A 199 -6.98 6.80 16.23
CA GLU A 199 -8.40 6.65 15.92
C GLU A 199 -8.84 7.46 14.71
N LEU A 200 -8.22 8.62 14.48
CA LEU A 200 -8.53 9.51 13.37
C LEU A 200 -8.59 8.78 12.02
N PHE A 201 -7.65 7.89 11.73
CA PHE A 201 -7.63 7.16 10.45
C PHE A 201 -8.76 6.14 10.36
N ASN A 202 -9.21 5.58 11.47
CA ASN A 202 -10.38 4.74 11.50
C ASN A 202 -11.65 5.56 11.22
N ASP A 203 -11.74 6.79 11.73
CA ASP A 203 -12.85 7.69 11.46
C ASP A 203 -12.89 8.14 10.00
N ILE A 204 -11.73 8.44 9.41
CA ILE A 204 -11.61 8.71 7.97
C ILE A 204 -12.11 7.51 7.16
N LEU A 205 -11.70 6.29 7.53
CA LEU A 205 -12.17 5.07 6.86
C LEU A 205 -13.70 4.90 6.97
N ARG A 206 -14.25 5.07 8.16
CA ARG A 206 -15.71 4.99 8.39
C ARG A 206 -16.49 6.01 7.56
N LEU A 207 -15.93 7.22 7.38
CA LEU A 207 -16.52 8.25 6.55
C LEU A 207 -16.45 7.90 5.05
N GLN A 208 -15.33 7.39 4.59
CA GLN A 208 -15.10 7.10 3.16
C GLN A 208 -15.71 5.76 2.73
N LYS A 209 -15.73 4.78 3.62
CA LYS A 209 -16.21 3.41 3.38
C LYS A 209 -17.00 2.89 4.58
N PRO A 210 -18.20 3.42 4.82
CA PRO A 210 -19.00 3.12 6.03
C PRO A 210 -19.38 1.63 6.16
N GLY A 211 -19.29 0.85 5.08
CA GLY A 211 -19.53 -0.59 5.10
C GLY A 211 -18.26 -1.44 5.28
N CYS A 212 -17.09 -0.82 5.43
CA CYS A 212 -15.84 -1.56 5.63
C CYS A 212 -15.75 -2.05 7.08
N ARG A 213 -15.55 -3.36 7.24
CA ARG A 213 -15.48 -4.01 8.56
C ARG A 213 -14.10 -4.65 8.78
N SER A 214 -13.70 -4.73 10.05
CA SER A 214 -12.52 -5.47 10.46
C SER A 214 -12.73 -6.98 10.38
N LEU A 215 -11.66 -7.77 10.47
CA LEU A 215 -11.75 -9.22 10.57
C LEU A 215 -12.53 -9.64 11.83
N LEU A 216 -12.33 -8.93 12.94
CA LEU A 216 -13.05 -9.17 14.19
C LEU A 216 -14.56 -8.98 14.02
N GLU A 217 -14.97 -7.90 13.36
CA GLU A 217 -16.39 -7.61 13.10
C GLU A 217 -17.02 -8.67 12.19
N GLU A 218 -16.32 -9.07 11.13
CA GLU A 218 -16.77 -10.11 10.20
C GLU A 218 -16.89 -11.49 10.90
N LEU A 219 -15.93 -11.85 11.74
CA LEU A 219 -15.98 -13.11 12.48
C LEU A 219 -17.13 -13.12 13.49
N LYS A 220 -17.35 -12.03 14.22
CA LYS A 220 -18.48 -11.92 15.16
C LYS A 220 -19.83 -12.06 14.48
N GLU A 221 -19.99 -11.52 13.27
CA GLU A 221 -21.23 -11.64 12.52
C GLU A 221 -21.46 -13.06 11.98
N ARG A 222 -20.39 -13.74 11.56
CA ARG A 222 -20.48 -15.06 10.92
C ARG A 222 -20.46 -16.23 11.91
N MET A 223 -19.86 -16.04 13.08
CA MET A 223 -19.65 -17.08 14.09
C MET A 223 -20.45 -16.75 15.36
N THR A 224 -21.77 -16.63 15.21
CA THR A 224 -22.69 -16.20 16.30
C THR A 224 -22.70 -17.12 17.50
N ASP A 225 -22.35 -18.40 17.33
CA ASP A 225 -22.30 -19.41 18.40
C ASP A 225 -20.91 -19.58 19.02
N THR A 226 -19.95 -18.72 18.63
CA THR A 226 -18.56 -18.77 19.07
C THR A 226 -18.21 -17.50 19.84
N GLU A 227 -17.69 -17.65 21.05
CA GLU A 227 -17.10 -16.54 21.80
C GLU A 227 -15.76 -16.18 21.19
N ILE A 228 -15.59 -14.92 20.73
CA ILE A 228 -14.35 -14.43 20.16
C ILE A 228 -13.59 -13.60 21.20
N LEU A 229 -12.45 -14.11 21.63
CA LEU A 229 -11.53 -13.48 22.56
C LEU A 229 -10.51 -12.67 21.72
N TYR A 230 -10.78 -11.37 21.56
CA TYR A 230 -9.85 -10.49 20.84
C TYR A 230 -8.83 -9.88 21.78
N VAL A 231 -7.56 -9.94 21.39
CA VAL A 231 -6.44 -9.25 22.04
C VAL A 231 -5.48 -8.72 20.99
N TYR A 232 -5.05 -7.46 21.12
CA TYR A 232 -4.03 -6.87 20.23
C TYR A 232 -2.72 -7.65 20.25
N GLY A 233 -2.25 -8.03 21.42
CA GLY A 233 -1.14 -8.95 21.69
C GLY A 233 0.26 -8.44 21.36
N TYR A 234 0.49 -7.93 20.17
CA TYR A 234 1.78 -7.46 19.71
C TYR A 234 1.63 -6.42 18.59
N PRO A 235 2.61 -5.51 18.41
CA PRO A 235 2.57 -4.50 17.36
C PRO A 235 2.96 -5.03 15.97
N VAL A 236 2.75 -4.21 14.94
CA VAL A 236 3.14 -4.52 13.54
C VAL A 236 4.66 -4.55 13.35
N ALA A 237 5.43 -3.99 14.27
CA ALA A 237 6.89 -3.89 14.18
C ALA A 237 7.53 -3.86 15.56
N GLY A 238 8.85 -4.10 15.61
CA GLY A 238 9.64 -3.97 16.84
C GLY A 238 9.63 -5.22 17.70
N LYS A 239 9.89 -5.01 19.02
CA LYS A 239 10.19 -6.08 19.99
C LYS A 239 9.27 -6.06 21.20
N ASP A 240 8.26 -5.18 21.21
CA ASP A 240 7.40 -5.01 22.37
C ASP A 240 6.58 -6.29 22.66
N GLN A 241 6.67 -6.76 23.89
CA GLN A 241 6.03 -7.94 24.42
C GLN A 241 5.11 -7.62 25.61
N SER A 242 4.87 -6.36 25.88
CA SER A 242 4.14 -5.89 27.05
C SER A 242 2.72 -6.48 27.18
N ARG A 243 2.11 -6.84 26.04
CA ARG A 243 0.76 -7.42 25.98
C ARG A 243 0.73 -8.94 25.80
N PHE A 244 1.87 -9.62 25.89
CA PHE A 244 1.94 -11.07 25.66
C PHE A 244 1.13 -11.86 26.67
N GLU A 245 1.20 -11.53 27.97
CA GLU A 245 0.50 -12.30 28.99
C GLU A 245 -1.02 -12.26 28.80
N GLU A 246 -1.59 -11.10 28.48
CA GLU A 246 -3.00 -10.95 28.15
C GLU A 246 -3.39 -11.83 26.95
N ALA A 247 -2.58 -11.80 25.87
CA ALA A 247 -2.83 -12.59 24.68
C ALA A 247 -2.65 -14.10 24.93
N LEU A 248 -1.65 -14.50 25.71
CA LEU A 248 -1.45 -15.91 26.10
C LEU A 248 -2.58 -16.42 26.99
N GLN A 249 -3.21 -15.57 27.79
CA GLN A 249 -4.42 -15.94 28.54
C GLN A 249 -5.55 -16.31 27.56
N ALA A 250 -5.78 -15.51 26.52
CA ALA A 250 -6.77 -15.84 25.48
C ALA A 250 -6.42 -17.15 24.75
N VAL A 251 -5.14 -17.42 24.47
CA VAL A 251 -4.67 -18.70 23.89
C VAL A 251 -5.05 -19.88 24.80
N ARG A 252 -4.81 -19.77 26.10
CA ARG A 252 -5.15 -20.85 27.07
C ARG A 252 -6.61 -21.19 27.06
N GLU A 253 -7.48 -20.18 26.96
CA GLU A 253 -8.95 -20.34 27.06
C GLU A 253 -9.59 -20.80 25.74
N ALA A 254 -8.95 -20.59 24.62
CA ALA A 254 -9.52 -20.85 23.31
C ALA A 254 -9.44 -22.32 22.89
N ASP A 255 -10.38 -22.75 22.04
CA ASP A 255 -10.33 -24.03 21.33
C ASP A 255 -9.43 -23.95 20.10
N VAL A 256 -9.38 -22.78 19.44
CA VAL A 256 -8.56 -22.47 18.27
C VAL A 256 -8.06 -21.03 18.35
N VAL A 257 -6.90 -20.78 17.80
CA VAL A 257 -6.25 -19.46 17.81
C VAL A 257 -5.99 -18.99 16.39
N ILE A 258 -6.42 -17.78 16.07
CA ILE A 258 -6.07 -17.07 14.86
C ILE A 258 -5.07 -15.97 15.23
N LEU A 259 -3.93 -15.98 14.58
CA LEU A 259 -2.89 -14.94 14.67
C LEU A 259 -2.89 -14.13 13.38
N THR A 260 -3.05 -12.81 13.49
CA THR A 260 -2.85 -11.91 12.36
C THR A 260 -1.40 -11.44 12.35
N LEU A 261 -0.66 -11.80 11.31
CA LEU A 261 0.78 -11.67 11.19
C LEU A 261 1.14 -10.76 10.00
N GLY A 262 2.37 -10.35 9.93
CA GLY A 262 2.91 -9.55 8.85
C GLY A 262 3.08 -8.09 9.24
N GLY A 263 3.09 -7.23 8.23
CA GLY A 263 3.44 -5.83 8.41
C GLY A 263 2.32 -4.87 8.06
N LYS A 264 2.71 -3.61 7.89
CA LYS A 264 1.88 -2.54 7.38
C LYS A 264 2.40 -2.14 6.00
N HIS A 265 1.56 -2.26 4.98
CA HIS A 265 1.90 -1.81 3.63
C HIS A 265 1.77 -0.29 3.52
N GLY A 266 2.70 0.34 2.80
CA GLY A 266 2.69 1.79 2.58
C GLY A 266 3.86 2.25 1.71
N THR A 267 4.05 3.56 1.60
CA THR A 267 5.07 4.20 0.75
C THR A 267 6.09 5.03 1.51
N CYS A 268 6.12 4.98 2.83
CA CYS A 268 6.96 5.83 3.65
C CYS A 268 7.30 5.19 5.00
N SER A 269 7.95 5.95 5.89
CA SER A 269 8.37 5.50 7.23
C SER A 269 7.26 4.97 8.13
N MET A 270 6.00 5.17 7.78
CA MET A 270 4.88 4.55 8.47
C MET A 270 4.68 3.07 8.13
N ALA A 271 5.37 2.56 7.12
CA ALA A 271 5.19 1.22 6.59
C ALA A 271 6.36 0.30 6.95
N THR A 272 6.08 -1.00 7.05
CA THR A 272 7.11 -2.04 7.20
C THR A 272 7.47 -2.68 5.87
N MET A 273 6.66 -2.45 4.83
CA MET A 273 6.84 -2.95 3.48
C MET A 273 6.14 -2.04 2.47
N GLY A 274 6.53 -2.12 1.22
CA GLY A 274 5.98 -1.35 0.12
C GLY A 274 7.05 -0.63 -0.67
N GLU A 275 6.65 0.30 -1.52
CA GLU A 275 7.56 1.07 -2.35
C GLU A 275 8.46 1.96 -1.50
N GLY A 276 9.77 1.92 -1.79
CA GLY A 276 10.78 2.67 -1.04
C GLY A 276 11.05 2.15 0.37
N VAL A 277 10.41 1.04 0.78
CA VAL A 277 10.65 0.37 2.05
C VAL A 277 11.44 -0.91 1.78
N ASN A 278 12.77 -0.79 1.79
CA ASN A 278 13.64 -1.93 1.56
C ASN A 278 13.80 -2.75 2.84
N ALA A 279 13.79 -4.07 2.70
CA ALA A 279 14.08 -4.99 3.79
C ALA A 279 15.30 -5.84 3.46
N ALA A 280 16.26 -5.83 4.36
CA ALA A 280 17.38 -6.78 4.35
C ALA A 280 16.97 -8.14 4.97
N ASP A 281 15.93 -8.15 5.77
CA ASP A 281 15.37 -9.34 6.44
C ASP A 281 13.91 -9.53 6.01
N ILE A 282 13.57 -10.72 5.54
CA ILE A 282 12.23 -11.13 5.11
C ILE A 282 11.48 -11.96 6.17
N ASN A 283 12.06 -12.10 7.35
CA ASN A 283 11.39 -12.78 8.46
C ASN A 283 10.25 -11.92 9.04
N LEU A 284 9.39 -12.55 9.83
CA LEU A 284 8.43 -11.83 10.65
C LEU A 284 9.14 -10.91 11.64
N GLN A 285 8.43 -9.85 12.06
CA GLN A 285 8.92 -8.96 13.12
C GLN A 285 9.21 -9.76 14.41
N GLU A 286 10.24 -9.37 15.15
CA GLU A 286 10.73 -10.12 16.31
C GLU A 286 9.64 -10.39 17.36
N CYS A 287 8.74 -9.42 17.63
CA CYS A 287 7.62 -9.61 18.56
C CYS A 287 6.64 -10.68 18.06
N GLN A 288 6.39 -10.77 16.76
CA GLN A 288 5.46 -11.74 16.18
C GLN A 288 6.04 -13.15 16.22
N ASP A 289 7.31 -13.32 15.85
CA ASP A 289 8.02 -14.61 15.94
C ASP A 289 8.11 -15.08 17.40
N ALA A 290 8.41 -14.18 18.34
CA ALA A 290 8.43 -14.48 19.76
C ALA A 290 7.06 -14.91 20.28
N PHE A 291 5.97 -14.25 19.84
CA PHE A 291 4.63 -14.62 20.25
C PHE A 291 4.21 -15.98 19.70
N ILE A 292 4.49 -16.28 18.44
CA ILE A 292 4.21 -17.60 17.85
C ILE A 292 4.88 -18.69 18.67
N LYS A 293 6.15 -18.51 19.04
CA LYS A 293 6.89 -19.46 19.89
C LYS A 293 6.23 -19.61 21.26
N ALA A 294 5.87 -18.53 21.90
CA ALA A 294 5.21 -18.55 23.20
C ALA A 294 3.82 -19.21 23.16
N ALA A 295 3.02 -18.93 22.12
CA ALA A 295 1.70 -19.52 21.93
C ALA A 295 1.74 -21.01 21.60
N SER A 296 2.75 -21.45 20.84
CA SER A 296 2.87 -22.84 20.37
C SER A 296 3.02 -23.86 21.49
N VAL A 297 3.53 -23.47 22.67
CA VAL A 297 3.73 -24.37 23.80
C VAL A 297 2.41 -24.89 24.40
N TYR A 298 1.30 -24.21 24.14
CA TYR A 298 -0.01 -24.61 24.63
C TYR A 298 -0.69 -25.70 23.81
N GLY A 299 -0.11 -26.08 22.66
CA GLY A 299 -0.60 -27.19 21.83
C GLY A 299 -1.97 -26.92 21.19
N LYS A 300 -2.46 -25.70 21.19
CA LYS A 300 -3.72 -25.31 20.53
C LYS A 300 -3.56 -25.29 19.01
N PRO A 301 -4.61 -25.58 18.23
CA PRO A 301 -4.60 -25.33 16.80
C PRO A 301 -4.32 -23.85 16.52
N LEU A 302 -3.25 -23.54 15.80
CA LEU A 302 -2.87 -22.19 15.42
C LEU A 302 -3.10 -21.97 13.93
N ILE A 303 -3.76 -20.88 13.58
CA ILE A 303 -4.00 -20.41 12.22
C ILE A 303 -3.30 -19.07 12.07
N GLY A 304 -2.33 -18.97 11.17
CA GLY A 304 -1.70 -17.70 10.81
C GLY A 304 -2.39 -17.09 9.60
N ILE A 305 -2.91 -15.88 9.72
CA ILE A 305 -3.33 -15.04 8.59
C ILE A 305 -2.22 -14.02 8.36
N HIS A 306 -1.54 -14.15 7.24
CA HIS A 306 -0.36 -13.36 6.92
C HIS A 306 -0.70 -12.21 5.98
N PHE A 307 -0.50 -10.98 6.43
CA PHE A 307 -0.68 -9.74 5.67
C PHE A 307 0.69 -9.25 5.24
N ASP A 308 1.12 -9.65 4.06
CA ASP A 308 2.44 -9.31 3.57
C ASP A 308 2.42 -9.00 2.07
N GLY A 309 3.38 -8.23 1.63
CA GLY A 309 3.60 -7.84 0.24
C GLY A 309 5.00 -8.21 -0.27
N ARG A 310 5.66 -9.17 0.34
CA ARG A 310 7.04 -9.60 0.00
C ARG A 310 7.10 -11.01 -0.50
#